data_1bf7bca05cb984a1fb2148c816dcbb6f
#
_entry.id   1bf7bca05cb984a1fb2148c816dcbb6f
#
_cell.length_a   1.000
_cell.length_b   1.000
_cell.length_c   1.000
_cell.angle_alpha   90.00
_cell.angle_beta   90.00
_cell.angle_gamma   90.00
#
_symmetry.space_group_name_H-M   'P 1'
#
loop_
_entity.id
_entity.type
_entity.pdbx_description
1 polymer ?
#
loop_
_entity_poly.entity_id
_entity_poly.type
_entity_poly.pdbx_seq_one_letter_code
_entity_poly.pdbx_strand_id
1 'polypeptide(L)'
;MKKYDYALVSGGFDPVHLGHLQMFQDASKLADNVVVLLNSDEWLTRKKGRPFMPFEEREAILNELLVVDKVISFDDEDNTACHAIEMVKHLYKDPFNNSFHTPIIFCNGGDRTTDNVPEQDRFKDDEWVSFEFGVGGENKKNSSSWILEDYKNTKTERPWGYYIFKKQNSCGDR
;
A
#
# COMPACT_ATOMS: atom_id res chain seq x y z
N MET A 1 -10.26 21.34 0.92
CA MET A 1 -8.82 21.13 0.72
C MET A 1 -8.41 19.96 1.59
N LYS A 2 -7.71 18.99 1.06
CA LYS A 2 -7.15 17.91 1.84
C LYS A 2 -5.99 18.44 2.70
N LYS A 3 -5.72 17.76 3.80
CA LYS A 3 -4.71 18.23 4.77
C LYS A 3 -3.28 17.95 4.32
N TYR A 4 -3.10 16.92 3.47
CA TYR A 4 -1.80 16.44 3.03
C TYR A 4 -1.70 16.51 1.51
N ASP A 5 -0.48 16.72 1.01
CA ASP A 5 -0.21 16.71 -0.43
C ASP A 5 -0.02 15.27 -0.93
N TYR A 6 0.64 14.45 -0.12
CA TYR A 6 0.94 13.05 -0.47
C TYR A 6 0.55 12.07 0.62
N ALA A 7 -0.21 11.04 0.23
CA ALA A 7 -0.40 9.82 1.01
C ALA A 7 0.54 8.74 0.48
N LEU A 8 1.41 8.26 1.34
CA LEU A 8 2.36 7.20 1.03
C LEU A 8 1.86 5.87 1.54
N VAL A 9 1.90 4.87 0.70
CA VAL A 9 1.50 3.50 1.02
C VAL A 9 2.61 2.54 0.61
N SER A 10 3.21 1.82 1.56
CA SER A 10 4.31 0.89 1.27
C SER A 10 3.87 -0.58 1.27
N GLY A 11 4.46 -1.38 0.39
CA GLY A 11 4.21 -2.82 0.37
C GLY A 11 4.76 -3.54 -0.85
N GLY A 12 4.71 -4.87 -0.80
CA GLY A 12 5.09 -5.73 -1.93
C GLY A 12 4.03 -5.85 -3.00
N PHE A 13 2.74 -5.72 -2.65
CA PHE A 13 1.58 -5.82 -3.56
C PHE A 13 1.64 -7.04 -4.48
N ASP A 14 1.92 -8.19 -3.91
CA ASP A 14 2.29 -9.42 -4.61
C ASP A 14 1.42 -10.62 -4.19
N PRO A 15 0.25 -10.83 -4.85
CA PRO A 15 -0.43 -9.95 -5.80
C PRO A 15 -1.23 -8.80 -5.15
N VAL A 16 -1.62 -7.81 -5.94
CA VAL A 16 -2.62 -6.80 -5.56
C VAL A 16 -3.97 -7.50 -5.33
N HIS A 17 -4.70 -7.05 -4.31
CA HIS A 17 -6.02 -7.60 -3.95
C HIS A 17 -6.94 -6.49 -3.41
N LEU A 18 -8.22 -6.85 -3.19
CA LEU A 18 -9.25 -5.90 -2.76
C LEU A 18 -8.86 -5.06 -1.53
N GLY A 19 -8.16 -5.66 -0.56
CA GLY A 19 -7.68 -4.93 0.62
C GLY A 19 -6.70 -3.81 0.28
N HIS A 20 -5.83 -4.02 -0.72
CA HIS A 20 -4.93 -2.97 -1.21
C HIS A 20 -5.71 -1.86 -1.93
N LEU A 21 -6.69 -2.22 -2.78
CA LEU A 21 -7.52 -1.22 -3.45
C LEU A 21 -8.29 -0.36 -2.45
N GLN A 22 -8.84 -0.95 -1.39
CA GLN A 22 -9.48 -0.21 -0.32
C GLN A 22 -8.53 0.75 0.39
N MET A 23 -7.31 0.28 0.70
CA MET A 23 -6.27 1.11 1.32
C MET A 23 -5.91 2.31 0.43
N PHE A 24 -5.74 2.11 -0.88
CA PHE A 24 -5.47 3.21 -1.81
C PHE A 24 -6.64 4.20 -1.87
N GLN A 25 -7.88 3.71 -1.92
CA GLN A 25 -9.08 4.55 -1.91
C GLN A 25 -9.21 5.36 -0.62
N ASP A 26 -8.89 4.79 0.53
CA ASP A 26 -8.95 5.51 1.80
C ASP A 26 -7.79 6.51 1.92
N ALA A 27 -6.58 6.14 1.48
CA ALA A 27 -5.44 7.04 1.39
C ALA A 27 -5.75 8.28 0.50
N SER A 28 -6.45 8.06 -0.63
CA SER A 28 -6.85 9.16 -1.53
C SER A 28 -7.83 10.17 -0.92
N LYS A 29 -8.48 9.84 0.20
CA LYS A 29 -9.32 10.78 0.94
C LYS A 29 -8.51 11.72 1.83
N LEU A 30 -7.30 11.33 2.20
CA LEU A 30 -6.44 12.04 3.14
C LEU A 30 -5.52 13.05 2.44
N ALA A 31 -5.05 12.73 1.23
CA ALA A 31 -4.09 13.52 0.49
C ALA A 31 -4.51 13.75 -0.97
N ASP A 32 -3.93 14.76 -1.61
CA ASP A 32 -4.22 15.07 -3.00
C ASP A 32 -3.63 14.03 -3.96
N ASN A 33 -2.50 13.42 -3.61
CA ASN A 33 -1.82 12.40 -4.40
C ASN A 33 -1.58 11.14 -3.57
N VAL A 34 -1.75 9.97 -4.18
CA VAL A 34 -1.41 8.66 -3.61
C VAL A 34 -0.15 8.13 -4.26
N VAL A 35 0.90 7.96 -3.46
CA VAL A 35 2.18 7.42 -3.90
C VAL A 35 2.39 6.04 -3.30
N VAL A 36 2.60 5.06 -4.15
CA VAL A 36 2.92 3.69 -3.75
C VAL A 36 4.43 3.52 -3.68
N LEU A 37 4.92 3.15 -2.52
CA LEU A 37 6.31 2.78 -2.27
C LEU A 37 6.41 1.26 -2.45
N LEU A 38 6.88 0.84 -3.62
CA LEU A 38 6.88 -0.56 -4.03
C LEU A 38 8.17 -1.25 -3.57
N ASN A 39 8.02 -2.26 -2.72
CA ASN A 39 9.16 -3.06 -2.25
C ASN A 39 9.77 -3.90 -3.37
N SER A 40 11.09 -4.10 -3.27
CA SER A 40 11.90 -4.89 -4.21
C SER A 40 11.56 -6.39 -4.22
N ASP A 41 12.05 -7.10 -5.22
CA ASP A 41 12.00 -8.57 -5.28
C ASP A 41 12.90 -9.21 -4.22
N GLU A 42 13.99 -8.56 -3.87
CA GLU A 42 14.87 -8.96 -2.78
C GLU A 42 14.15 -8.92 -1.43
N TRP A 43 13.38 -7.87 -1.16
CA TRP A 43 12.57 -7.76 0.04
C TRP A 43 11.50 -8.86 0.10
N LEU A 44 10.80 -9.12 -1.00
CA LEU A 44 9.84 -10.22 -1.08
C LEU A 44 10.52 -11.59 -0.88
N THR A 45 11.73 -11.76 -1.40
CA THR A 45 12.52 -12.98 -1.21
C THR A 45 12.87 -13.16 0.26
N ARG A 46 13.34 -12.11 0.95
CA ARG A 46 13.60 -12.17 2.40
C ARG A 46 12.33 -12.50 3.19
N LYS A 47 11.19 -11.94 2.80
CA LYS A 47 9.92 -12.06 3.55
C LYS A 47 9.13 -13.33 3.25
N LYS A 48 9.15 -13.82 2.00
CA LYS A 48 8.25 -14.89 1.52
C LYS A 48 8.97 -16.03 0.77
N GLY A 49 10.31 -15.95 0.63
CA GLY A 49 11.14 -16.92 -0.09
C GLY A 49 11.28 -16.60 -1.59
N ARG A 50 10.29 -16.02 -2.23
CA ARG A 50 10.36 -15.53 -3.61
C ARG A 50 9.17 -14.59 -3.91
N PRO A 51 9.28 -13.68 -4.88
CA PRO A 51 8.13 -12.97 -5.42
C PRO A 51 7.21 -13.94 -6.20
N PHE A 52 5.91 -13.64 -6.21
CA PHE A 52 4.94 -14.28 -7.10
C PHE A 52 4.97 -13.63 -8.49
N MET A 53 5.02 -12.30 -8.53
CA MET A 53 5.21 -11.50 -9.73
C MET A 53 6.51 -10.69 -9.61
N PRO A 54 7.33 -10.58 -10.68
CA PRO A 54 8.52 -9.73 -10.69
C PRO A 54 8.14 -8.26 -10.50
N PHE A 55 9.12 -7.45 -10.09
CA PHE A 55 8.94 -6.04 -9.76
C PHE A 55 8.22 -5.28 -10.88
N GLU A 56 8.66 -5.43 -12.13
CA GLU A 56 8.15 -4.72 -13.30
C GLU A 56 6.66 -5.00 -13.56
N GLU A 57 6.20 -6.23 -13.34
CA GLU A 57 4.78 -6.57 -13.49
C GLU A 57 3.94 -5.94 -12.37
N ARG A 58 4.43 -5.95 -11.14
CA ARG A 58 3.75 -5.32 -10.00
C ARG A 58 3.67 -3.81 -10.17
N GLU A 59 4.75 -3.19 -10.61
CA GLU A 59 4.84 -1.76 -10.91
C GLU A 59 3.86 -1.38 -12.03
N ALA A 60 3.86 -2.13 -13.14
CA ALA A 60 2.96 -1.88 -14.27
C ALA A 60 1.48 -1.93 -13.85
N ILE A 61 1.08 -2.95 -13.07
CA ILE A 61 -0.30 -3.08 -12.57
C ILE A 61 -0.68 -1.89 -11.68
N LEU A 62 0.20 -1.47 -10.78
CA LEU A 62 -0.06 -0.38 -9.85
C LEU A 62 -0.17 0.97 -10.57
N ASN A 63 0.64 1.22 -11.59
CA ASN A 63 0.59 2.44 -12.39
C ASN A 63 -0.70 2.57 -13.23
N GLU A 64 -1.40 1.48 -13.52
CA GLU A 64 -2.69 1.50 -14.23
C GLU A 64 -3.89 1.72 -13.30
N LEU A 65 -3.69 1.80 -11.98
CA LEU A 65 -4.77 2.07 -11.04
C LEU A 65 -5.05 3.57 -10.95
N LEU A 66 -6.23 4.00 -11.36
CA LEU A 66 -6.65 5.41 -11.36
C LEU A 66 -6.50 6.14 -10.01
N VAL A 67 -6.43 5.40 -8.92
CA VAL A 67 -6.29 5.95 -7.56
C VAL A 67 -4.82 6.13 -7.17
N VAL A 68 -3.90 5.59 -7.95
CA VAL A 68 -2.45 5.68 -7.72
C VAL A 68 -1.86 6.72 -8.66
N ASP A 69 -1.30 7.78 -8.11
CA ASP A 69 -0.70 8.85 -8.90
C ASP A 69 0.73 8.54 -9.29
N LYS A 70 1.44 7.79 -8.45
CA LYS A 70 2.83 7.40 -8.74
C LYS A 70 3.24 6.14 -7.99
N VAL A 71 4.07 5.32 -8.63
CA VAL A 71 4.80 4.21 -8.01
C VAL A 71 6.29 4.58 -7.92
N ILE A 72 6.91 4.34 -6.79
CA ILE A 72 8.32 4.63 -6.52
C ILE A 72 9.02 3.37 -6.01
N SER A 73 10.11 3.00 -6.68
CA SER A 73 11.08 2.04 -6.15
C SER A 73 12.03 2.72 -5.16
N PHE A 74 12.49 1.99 -4.17
CA PHE A 74 13.39 2.53 -3.16
C PHE A 74 14.31 1.43 -2.61
N ASP A 75 15.37 1.85 -1.92
CA ASP A 75 16.21 0.94 -1.17
C ASP A 75 15.47 0.48 0.10
N ASP A 76 15.21 -0.82 0.16
CA ASP A 76 14.51 -1.49 1.27
C ASP A 76 15.36 -2.58 1.96
N GLU A 77 16.69 -2.46 1.86
CA GLU A 77 17.63 -3.43 2.43
C GLU A 77 17.49 -3.51 3.96
N ASP A 78 17.21 -2.38 4.60
CA ASP A 78 16.96 -2.26 6.05
C ASP A 78 15.55 -2.72 6.49
N ASN A 79 14.71 -3.15 5.55
CA ASN A 79 13.30 -3.54 5.72
C ASN A 79 12.37 -2.41 6.19
N THR A 80 12.75 -1.14 6.03
CA THR A 80 11.93 0.03 6.32
C THR A 80 11.59 0.81 5.05
N ALA A 81 10.59 1.69 5.13
CA ALA A 81 10.27 2.65 4.08
C ALA A 81 10.90 4.05 4.35
N CYS A 82 11.80 4.14 5.33
CA CYS A 82 12.38 5.43 5.73
C CYS A 82 13.08 6.15 4.56
N HIS A 83 13.85 5.41 3.76
CA HIS A 83 14.52 5.97 2.59
C HIS A 83 13.53 6.53 1.57
N ALA A 84 12.43 5.81 1.33
CA ALA A 84 11.38 6.26 0.41
C ALA A 84 10.66 7.52 0.90
N ILE A 85 10.36 7.63 2.21
CA ILE A 85 9.77 8.84 2.80
C ILE A 85 10.70 10.05 2.61
N GLU A 86 12.00 9.88 2.88
CA GLU A 86 13.01 10.94 2.64
C GLU A 86 13.06 11.32 1.16
N MET A 87 13.05 10.33 0.24
CA MET A 87 13.03 10.60 -1.21
C MET A 87 11.83 11.47 -1.60
N VAL A 88 10.63 11.13 -1.12
CA VAL A 88 9.42 11.90 -1.44
C VAL A 88 9.51 13.32 -0.91
N LYS A 89 9.99 13.52 0.32
CA LYS A 89 10.24 14.85 0.88
C LYS A 89 11.15 15.72 0.00
N HIS A 90 12.17 15.10 -0.63
CA HIS A 90 13.12 15.80 -1.47
C HIS A 90 12.66 16.00 -2.92
N LEU A 91 11.88 15.06 -3.47
CA LEU A 91 11.41 15.12 -4.85
C LEU A 91 10.36 16.21 -5.08
N TYR A 92 9.54 16.48 -4.08
CA TYR A 92 8.41 17.40 -4.17
C TYR A 92 8.67 18.69 -3.38
N LYS A 93 9.77 19.35 -3.75
CA LYS A 93 10.13 20.66 -3.23
C LYS A 93 9.15 21.72 -3.73
N ASP A 94 8.63 22.57 -2.85
CA ASP A 94 7.87 23.73 -3.28
C ASP A 94 8.75 24.64 -4.16
N PRO A 95 8.42 24.81 -5.45
CA PRO A 95 9.25 25.59 -6.37
C PRO A 95 9.24 27.09 -6.06
N PHE A 96 8.31 27.59 -5.24
CA PHE A 96 8.14 29.03 -4.99
C PHE A 96 8.89 29.53 -3.77
N ASN A 97 9.05 28.72 -2.73
CA ASN A 97 9.70 29.17 -1.49
C ASN A 97 10.99 28.39 -1.13
N ASN A 98 11.41 27.46 -1.98
CA ASN A 98 12.60 26.63 -1.79
C ASN A 98 12.60 25.85 -0.46
N SER A 99 11.43 25.70 0.17
CA SER A 99 11.28 24.97 1.41
C SER A 99 10.87 23.52 1.16
N PHE A 100 11.35 22.61 2.01
CA PHE A 100 11.03 21.19 1.96
C PHE A 100 9.74 20.89 2.78
N HIS A 101 8.69 21.69 2.59
CA HIS A 101 7.50 21.67 3.43
C HIS A 101 6.34 21.02 2.70
N THR A 102 6.49 19.76 2.33
CA THR A 102 5.42 18.98 1.72
C THR A 102 4.77 18.10 2.79
N PRO A 103 3.54 18.39 3.20
CA PRO A 103 2.84 17.58 4.19
C PRO A 103 2.58 16.17 3.64
N ILE A 104 3.15 15.18 4.30
CA ILE A 104 3.06 13.77 3.95
C ILE A 104 2.28 13.02 5.03
N ILE A 105 1.43 12.09 4.61
CA ILE A 105 0.85 11.11 5.52
C ILE A 105 1.25 9.70 5.09
N PHE A 106 1.91 8.98 5.98
CA PHE A 106 2.27 7.58 5.78
C PHE A 106 1.13 6.69 6.26
N CYS A 107 0.47 6.02 5.33
CA CYS A 107 -0.73 5.23 5.55
C CYS A 107 -0.40 3.77 5.84
N ASN A 108 -0.79 3.29 7.00
CA ASN A 108 -0.60 1.92 7.44
C ASN A 108 -1.93 1.18 7.48
N GLY A 109 -1.98 0.01 6.85
CA GLY A 109 -3.17 -0.84 6.80
C GLY A 109 -2.96 -2.19 7.48
N GLY A 110 -4.05 -2.94 7.60
CA GLY A 110 -4.03 -4.30 8.11
C GLY A 110 -3.69 -4.40 9.58
N ASP A 111 -2.65 -5.14 9.89
CA ASP A 111 -2.16 -5.48 11.23
C ASP A 111 -1.00 -4.58 11.73
N ARG A 112 -0.73 -3.47 11.03
CA ARG A 112 0.27 -2.50 11.47
C ARG A 112 -0.29 -1.60 12.56
N THR A 113 0.47 -1.47 13.64
CA THR A 113 0.17 -0.63 14.80
C THR A 113 1.34 0.30 15.09
N THR A 114 1.15 1.26 15.99
CA THR A 114 2.19 2.19 16.42
C THR A 114 3.47 1.50 16.92
N ASP A 115 3.34 0.28 17.45
CA ASP A 115 4.46 -0.44 18.07
C ASP A 115 5.32 -1.23 17.06
N ASN A 116 4.89 -1.34 15.80
CA ASN A 116 5.56 -2.17 14.80
C ASN A 116 5.88 -1.44 13.49
N VAL A 117 5.94 -0.11 13.52
CA VAL A 117 6.24 0.76 12.37
C VAL A 117 7.53 1.55 12.67
N PRO A 118 8.71 1.06 12.24
CA PRO A 118 10.00 1.70 12.51
C PRO A 118 10.09 3.11 11.93
N GLU A 119 9.36 3.40 10.87
CA GLU A 119 9.26 4.72 10.25
C GLU A 119 8.75 5.77 11.26
N GLN A 120 7.85 5.37 12.17
CA GLN A 120 7.31 6.30 13.16
C GLN A 120 8.39 6.78 14.14
N ASP A 121 9.28 5.92 14.59
CA ASP A 121 10.39 6.31 15.47
C ASP A 121 11.35 7.24 14.77
N ARG A 122 11.62 7.00 13.48
CA ARG A 122 12.52 7.81 12.65
C ARG A 122 12.00 9.22 12.43
N PHE A 123 10.69 9.39 12.22
CA PHE A 123 10.05 10.66 11.85
C PHE A 123 9.19 11.27 12.97
N LYS A 124 9.31 10.82 14.22
CA LYS A 124 8.48 11.28 15.35
C LYS A 124 8.55 12.79 15.62
N ASP A 125 9.71 13.40 15.35
CA ASP A 125 9.97 14.83 15.56
C ASP A 125 9.88 15.63 14.23
N ASP A 126 9.44 15.00 13.15
CA ASP A 126 9.29 15.62 11.83
C ASP A 126 7.87 16.17 11.67
N GLU A 127 7.72 17.48 11.69
CA GLU A 127 6.41 18.17 11.60
C GLU A 127 5.70 18.00 10.23
N TRP A 128 6.40 17.48 9.22
CA TRP A 128 5.89 17.31 7.85
C TRP A 128 5.46 15.86 7.55
N VAL A 129 5.80 14.92 8.41
CA VAL A 129 5.46 13.51 8.26
C VAL A 129 4.47 13.10 9.34
N SER A 130 3.27 12.71 8.93
CA SER A 130 2.24 12.17 9.80
C SER A 130 2.03 10.69 9.50
N PHE A 131 1.44 9.98 10.46
CA PHE A 131 1.12 8.55 10.34
C PHE A 131 -0.37 8.33 10.54
N GLU A 132 -0.97 7.49 9.71
CA GLU A 132 -2.35 7.03 9.86
C GLU A 132 -2.37 5.51 9.88
N PHE A 133 -3.21 4.93 10.75
CA PHE A 133 -3.34 3.49 10.95
C PHE A 133 -4.76 3.04 10.64
N GLY A 134 -4.93 1.74 10.33
CA GLY A 134 -6.25 1.21 9.98
C GLY A 134 -6.77 1.64 8.60
N VAL A 135 -5.92 2.21 7.75
CA VAL A 135 -6.27 2.63 6.39
C VAL A 135 -6.65 1.41 5.56
N GLY A 136 -7.83 1.43 4.95
CA GLY A 136 -8.41 0.27 4.25
C GLY A 136 -9.26 -0.65 5.14
N GLY A 137 -9.46 -0.26 6.41
CA GLY A 137 -10.29 -0.94 7.40
C GLY A 137 -9.52 -1.88 8.32
N GLU A 138 -9.99 -1.98 9.56
CA GLU A 138 -9.37 -2.79 10.63
C GLU A 138 -9.51 -4.31 10.39
N ASN A 139 -10.53 -4.73 9.67
CA ASN A 139 -10.75 -6.14 9.34
C ASN A 139 -9.96 -6.52 8.09
N LYS A 140 -8.90 -7.29 8.26
CA LYS A 140 -8.11 -7.86 7.17
C LYS A 140 -8.97 -8.79 6.31
N LYS A 141 -9.57 -8.25 5.26
CA LYS A 141 -10.47 -8.98 4.37
C LYS A 141 -9.75 -9.98 3.47
N ASN A 142 -8.45 -9.77 3.23
CA ASN A 142 -7.63 -10.64 2.41
C ASN A 142 -6.13 -10.37 2.63
N SER A 143 -5.28 -11.28 2.19
CA SER A 143 -3.84 -11.04 2.06
C SER A 143 -3.27 -11.79 0.88
N SER A 144 -2.22 -11.27 0.28
CA SER A 144 -1.51 -11.92 -0.82
C SER A 144 -1.05 -13.34 -0.43
N SER A 145 -0.60 -13.52 0.82
CA SER A 145 -0.18 -14.83 1.32
C SER A 145 -1.33 -15.83 1.40
N TRP A 146 -2.51 -15.41 1.88
CA TRP A 146 -3.68 -16.28 1.93
C TRP A 146 -4.17 -16.69 0.54
N ILE A 147 -4.16 -15.74 -0.42
CA ILE A 147 -4.54 -16.02 -1.81
C ILE A 147 -3.61 -17.09 -2.41
N LEU A 148 -2.30 -16.92 -2.22
CA LEU A 148 -1.31 -17.85 -2.75
C LEU A 148 -1.34 -19.20 -2.05
N GLU A 149 -1.60 -19.25 -0.75
CA GLU A 149 -1.73 -20.48 0.02
C GLU A 149 -3.00 -21.24 -0.38
N ASP A 150 -4.13 -20.56 -0.47
CA ASP A 150 -5.40 -21.16 -0.94
C ASP A 150 -5.25 -21.73 -2.36
N TYR A 151 -4.58 -21.00 -3.26
CA TYR A 151 -4.27 -21.48 -4.61
C TYR A 151 -3.41 -22.75 -4.60
N LYS A 152 -2.36 -22.81 -3.75
CA LYS A 152 -1.49 -23.99 -3.64
C LYS A 152 -2.20 -25.20 -3.06
N ASN A 153 -3.10 -24.98 -2.11
CA ASN A 153 -3.82 -26.04 -1.38
C ASN A 153 -5.08 -26.51 -2.11
N THR A 154 -5.61 -25.72 -3.02
CA THR A 154 -6.77 -26.10 -3.82
C THR A 154 -6.34 -27.05 -4.93
N LYS A 155 -6.33 -28.35 -4.64
CA LYS A 155 -6.28 -29.37 -5.68
C LYS A 155 -7.53 -29.24 -6.54
N THR A 156 -7.37 -28.70 -7.71
CA THR A 156 -8.11 -28.83 -9.00
C THR A 156 -9.55 -29.38 -9.01
N GLU A 157 -10.46 -28.90 -8.18
CA GLU A 157 -11.88 -29.27 -8.33
C GLU A 157 -12.88 -28.11 -8.29
N ARG A 158 -12.41 -26.86 -8.33
CA ARG A 158 -13.33 -25.72 -8.42
C ARG A 158 -13.32 -25.13 -9.83
N PRO A 159 -14.45 -25.22 -10.57
CA PRO A 159 -14.58 -24.50 -11.84
C PRO A 159 -14.42 -22.99 -11.59
N TRP A 160 -13.73 -22.30 -12.49
CA TRP A 160 -13.41 -20.87 -12.49
C TRP A 160 -14.59 -19.90 -12.26
N GLY A 161 -15.81 -20.41 -12.08
CA GLY A 161 -17.03 -19.63 -11.90
C GLY A 161 -17.39 -19.23 -10.47
N TYR A 162 -16.69 -19.72 -9.43
CA TYR A 162 -17.20 -19.59 -8.06
C TYR A 162 -16.96 -18.23 -7.39
N TYR A 163 -16.04 -17.40 -7.90
CA TYR A 163 -15.74 -16.11 -7.31
C TYR A 163 -16.55 -14.93 -7.88
N ILE A 164 -17.29 -15.13 -8.95
CA ILE A 164 -17.96 -14.02 -9.66
C ILE A 164 -19.35 -13.68 -9.10
N PHE A 165 -20.00 -14.54 -8.35
CA PHE A 165 -21.39 -14.33 -7.93
C PHE A 165 -21.71 -14.70 -6.45
N LYS A 166 -20.99 -14.12 -5.48
CA LYS A 166 -21.65 -13.77 -4.20
C LYS A 166 -22.03 -12.30 -4.24
N LYS A 167 -22.87 -11.94 -5.19
CA LYS A 167 -23.61 -10.69 -5.14
C LYS A 167 -24.81 -10.93 -4.23
N GLN A 168 -24.78 -10.26 -3.04
CA GLN A 168 -25.92 -9.72 -2.34
C GLN A 168 -27.32 -10.16 -2.83
N ASN A 169 -27.87 -11.21 -2.27
CA ASN A 169 -29.30 -11.32 -2.13
C ASN A 169 -29.64 -10.96 -0.68
N SER A 170 -29.78 -9.66 -0.45
CA SER A 170 -30.55 -9.12 0.67
C SER A 170 -31.20 -7.80 0.19
N CYS A 171 -32.11 -7.92 -0.75
CA CYS A 171 -33.22 -6.99 -0.83
C CYS A 171 -34.37 -7.69 -0.14
N GLY A 172 -34.61 -7.31 1.11
CA GLY A 172 -35.71 -7.79 1.90
C GLY A 172 -37.01 -7.34 1.28
N ASP A 173 -37.95 -8.25 1.32
CA ASP A 173 -39.37 -8.00 1.14
C ASP A 173 -39.84 -6.85 2.04
N ARG A 174 -40.34 -5.82 1.46
CA ARG A 174 -41.67 -5.19 1.68
C ARG A 174 -41.78 -3.91 0.91
#